data_18e9b6134997a3af494928519e90a14b
#
_entry.id   18e9b6134997a3af494928519e90a14b
#
_cell.length_a   1.000
_cell.length_b   1.000
_cell.length_c   1.000
_cell.angle_alpha   90.00
_cell.angle_beta   90.00
_cell.angle_gamma   90.00
#
_symmetry.space_group_name_H-M   'P 1'
#
loop_
_entity.id
_entity.type
_entity.pdbx_description
1 polymer ?
#
loop_
_entity_poly.entity_id
_entity_poly.type
_entity_poly.pdbx_seq_one_letter_code
_entity_poly.pdbx_strand_id
1 'polypeptide(L)'
;KAVKIVDLATRMIELAGYRPGEDIEIEFTGLRPGEKLYEEVLSDKENTIPTENKKIMIAKVRHYEYTDILDTYGEFEKLSRTVKIMDTVKLMKRVVPEFKSKNSPKFEVLDR
;
A
#
# COMPACT_ATOMS: atom_id res chain seq x y z
N LYS A 1 -10.23 10.88 16.12
CA LYS A 1 -9.45 12.06 15.78
C LYS A 1 -8.10 11.58 15.23
N ALA A 2 -7.67 12.12 14.10
CA ALA A 2 -6.35 11.78 13.53
C ALA A 2 -5.25 12.29 14.47
N VAL A 3 -4.20 11.49 14.66
CA VAL A 3 -3.02 11.82 15.45
C VAL A 3 -1.83 11.83 14.52
N LYS A 4 -0.96 12.83 14.63
CA LYS A 4 0.30 12.85 13.88
C LYS A 4 1.25 11.80 14.44
N ILE A 5 1.85 11.01 13.57
CA ILE A 5 2.79 9.95 13.97
C ILE A 5 4.01 10.53 14.69
N VAL A 6 4.49 11.71 14.28
CA VAL A 6 5.60 12.39 14.94
C VAL A 6 5.28 12.75 16.40
N ASP A 7 4.05 13.21 16.68
CA ASP A 7 3.63 13.53 18.05
C ASP A 7 3.58 12.27 18.92
N LEU A 8 3.15 11.14 18.33
CA LEU A 8 3.16 9.84 18.99
C LEU A 8 4.59 9.38 19.30
N ALA A 9 5.48 9.44 18.31
CA ALA A 9 6.89 9.07 18.48
C ALA A 9 7.57 9.91 19.56
N THR A 10 7.37 11.25 19.54
CA THR A 10 7.87 12.17 20.57
C THR A 10 7.40 11.74 21.96
N ARG A 11 6.09 11.47 22.13
CA ARG A 11 5.54 11.02 23.40
C ARG A 11 6.09 9.67 23.87
N MET A 12 6.32 8.74 22.95
CA MET A 12 6.92 7.45 23.29
C MET A 12 8.36 7.60 23.80
N ILE A 13 9.15 8.49 23.20
CA ILE A 13 10.53 8.81 23.64
C ILE A 13 10.50 9.39 25.05
N GLU A 14 9.62 10.38 25.29
CA GLU A 14 9.45 11.02 26.61
C GLU A 14 9.01 10.01 27.68
N LEU A 15 8.03 9.13 27.37
CA LEU A 15 7.55 8.09 28.29
C LEU A 15 8.63 7.05 28.62
N ALA A 16 9.56 6.82 27.70
CA ALA A 16 10.72 5.95 27.95
C ALA A 16 11.84 6.65 28.77
N GLY A 17 11.63 7.91 29.18
CA GLY A 17 12.57 8.68 29.98
C GLY A 17 13.68 9.37 29.22
N TYR A 18 13.56 9.44 27.88
CA TYR A 18 14.53 10.09 27.00
C TYR A 18 14.03 11.45 26.50
N ARG A 19 14.95 12.29 26.04
CA ARG A 19 14.65 13.61 25.47
C ARG A 19 14.67 13.53 23.94
N PRO A 20 13.54 13.86 23.25
CA PRO A 20 13.51 13.92 21.80
C PRO A 20 14.48 14.96 21.25
N GLY A 21 15.28 14.58 20.25
CA GLY A 21 16.27 15.46 19.62
C GLY A 21 17.59 15.63 20.39
N GLU A 22 17.67 15.10 21.63
CA GLU A 22 18.94 15.09 22.41
C GLU A 22 19.42 13.65 22.62
N ASP A 23 18.61 12.82 23.25
CA ASP A 23 18.95 11.42 23.55
C ASP A 23 18.54 10.47 22.39
N ILE A 24 17.40 10.77 21.73
CA ILE A 24 16.89 10.03 20.56
C ILE A 24 16.44 11.02 19.50
N GLU A 25 17.02 10.93 18.31
CA GLU A 25 16.65 11.73 17.16
C GLU A 25 15.51 11.07 16.35
N ILE A 26 14.60 11.90 15.80
CA ILE A 26 13.55 11.46 14.89
C ILE A 26 13.97 11.85 13.47
N GLU A 27 14.29 10.84 12.63
CA GLU A 27 14.68 11.06 11.25
C GLU A 27 13.48 10.88 10.30
N PHE A 28 13.32 11.83 9.37
CA PHE A 28 12.32 11.78 8.30
C PHE A 28 12.97 11.25 7.03
N THR A 29 12.75 9.97 6.72
CA THR A 29 13.41 9.29 5.59
C THR A 29 12.78 9.59 4.22
N GLY A 30 11.62 10.27 4.19
CA GLY A 30 10.85 10.50 2.97
C GLY A 30 10.10 9.27 2.48
N LEU A 31 9.53 9.37 1.28
CA LEU A 31 8.77 8.29 0.67
C LEU A 31 9.70 7.30 -0.04
N ARG A 32 9.44 6.02 0.14
CA ARG A 32 10.11 4.95 -0.60
C ARG A 32 9.46 4.75 -1.97
N PRO A 33 10.17 4.18 -2.96
CA PRO A 33 9.55 3.79 -4.23
C PRO A 33 8.35 2.86 -4.00
N GLY A 34 7.19 3.20 -4.59
CA GLY A 34 5.94 2.47 -4.42
C GLY A 34 5.13 2.84 -3.19
N GLU A 35 5.65 3.65 -2.28
CA GLU A 35 4.92 4.10 -1.09
C GLU A 35 3.92 5.20 -1.44
N LYS A 36 2.70 5.09 -0.90
CA LYS A 36 1.64 6.09 -1.11
C LYS A 36 1.76 7.22 -0.08
N LEU A 37 1.58 8.45 -0.53
CA LEU A 37 1.50 9.61 0.36
C LEU A 37 0.22 9.58 1.22
N TYR A 38 -0.86 9.06 0.65
CA TYR A 38 -2.16 8.88 1.32
C TYR A 38 -2.61 7.44 1.12
N GLU A 39 -2.96 6.75 2.23
CA GLU A 39 -3.61 5.45 2.15
C GLU A 39 -5.07 5.60 1.72
N GLU A 40 -5.42 4.86 0.68
CA GLU A 40 -6.79 4.68 0.23
C GLU A 40 -7.29 3.34 0.74
N VAL A 41 -8.05 3.34 1.82
CA VAL A 41 -8.59 2.10 2.42
C VAL A 41 -9.56 1.43 1.45
N LEU A 42 -10.28 2.23 0.64
CA LEU A 42 -11.13 1.80 -0.47
C LEU A 42 -10.97 2.84 -1.57
N SER A 43 -10.67 2.42 -2.78
CA SER A 43 -10.22 3.29 -3.87
C SER A 43 -11.21 4.37 -4.28
N ASP A 44 -12.52 4.20 -4.06
CA ASP A 44 -13.54 5.21 -4.35
C ASP A 44 -14.84 4.97 -3.58
N LYS A 45 -15.57 6.04 -3.26
CA LYS A 45 -16.92 5.96 -2.70
C LYS A 45 -17.90 5.21 -3.63
N GLU A 46 -17.60 5.17 -4.93
CA GLU A 46 -18.39 4.44 -5.94
C GLU A 46 -18.28 2.93 -5.81
N ASN A 47 -17.18 2.44 -5.21
CA ASN A 47 -16.92 1.02 -4.99
C ASN A 47 -17.33 0.52 -3.60
N THR A 48 -18.22 1.23 -2.93
CA THR A 48 -18.70 0.85 -1.60
C THR A 48 -20.22 0.85 -1.52
N ILE A 49 -20.75 -0.04 -0.67
CA ILE A 49 -22.17 -0.11 -0.30
C ILE A 49 -22.28 0.39 1.13
N PRO A 50 -23.09 1.41 1.40
CA PRO A 50 -23.31 1.88 2.76
C PRO A 50 -24.04 0.81 3.59
N THR A 51 -23.78 0.81 4.90
CA THR A 51 -24.52 0.00 5.88
C THR A 51 -25.33 0.93 6.79
N GLU A 52 -26.12 0.37 7.69
CA GLU A 52 -26.84 1.12 8.72
C GLU A 52 -25.89 1.92 9.63
N ASN A 53 -24.69 1.40 9.83
CA ASN A 53 -23.64 2.12 10.56
C ASN A 53 -22.81 2.98 9.59
N LYS A 54 -22.92 4.30 9.71
CA LYS A 54 -22.20 5.29 8.87
C LYS A 54 -20.67 5.13 8.84
N LYS A 55 -20.10 4.40 9.80
CA LYS A 55 -18.64 4.15 9.88
C LYS A 55 -18.23 2.81 9.24
N ILE A 56 -19.19 1.99 8.83
CA ILE A 56 -18.96 0.69 8.22
C ILE A 56 -19.49 0.72 6.79
N MET A 57 -18.62 0.36 5.85
CA MET A 57 -18.97 0.27 4.44
C MET A 57 -18.55 -1.10 3.90
N ILE A 58 -19.34 -1.68 3.02
CA ILE A 58 -19.05 -2.94 2.34
C ILE A 58 -18.35 -2.63 1.02
N ALA A 59 -17.17 -3.19 0.78
CA ALA A 59 -16.48 -3.04 -0.48
C ALA A 59 -17.20 -3.83 -1.61
N LYS A 60 -17.42 -3.19 -2.76
CA LYS A 60 -17.74 -3.89 -4.01
C LYS A 60 -16.44 -4.41 -4.58
N VAL A 61 -16.16 -5.68 -4.37
CA VAL A 61 -14.94 -6.32 -4.86
C VAL A 61 -15.19 -7.00 -6.20
N ARG A 62 -14.15 -7.05 -7.04
CA ARG A 62 -14.15 -7.83 -8.27
C ARG A 62 -14.16 -9.31 -7.92
N HIS A 63 -14.99 -10.08 -8.58
CA HIS A 63 -14.97 -11.55 -8.47
C HIS A 63 -13.97 -12.13 -9.45
N TYR A 64 -13.22 -13.11 -8.99
CA TYR A 64 -12.25 -13.87 -9.76
C TYR A 64 -12.59 -15.35 -9.66
N GLU A 65 -12.42 -16.09 -10.75
CA GLU A 65 -12.53 -17.53 -10.71
C GLU A 65 -11.32 -18.14 -9.98
N TYR A 66 -11.56 -19.16 -9.18
CA TYR A 66 -10.52 -19.78 -8.36
C TYR A 66 -9.36 -20.33 -9.22
N THR A 67 -9.66 -20.92 -10.37
CA THR A 67 -8.67 -21.44 -11.31
C THR A 67 -7.74 -20.34 -11.83
N ASP A 68 -8.28 -19.17 -12.19
CA ASP A 68 -7.50 -18.03 -12.69
C ASP A 68 -6.55 -17.48 -11.63
N ILE A 69 -6.98 -17.51 -10.37
CA ILE A 69 -6.15 -17.11 -9.24
C ILE A 69 -5.01 -18.11 -9.01
N LEU A 70 -5.26 -19.41 -9.11
CA LEU A 70 -4.22 -20.42 -9.00
C LEU A 70 -3.16 -20.28 -10.10
N ASP A 71 -3.57 -20.09 -11.34
CA ASP A 71 -2.67 -19.88 -12.47
C ASP A 71 -1.83 -18.61 -12.29
N THR A 72 -2.48 -17.53 -11.88
CA THR A 72 -1.81 -16.26 -11.55
C THR A 72 -0.78 -16.44 -10.45
N TYR A 73 -1.13 -17.16 -9.39
CA TYR A 73 -0.20 -17.46 -8.29
C TYR A 73 1.03 -18.24 -8.78
N GLY A 74 0.82 -19.25 -9.63
CA GLY A 74 1.91 -20.01 -10.24
C GLY A 74 2.84 -19.15 -11.12
N GLU A 75 2.27 -18.16 -11.84
CA GLU A 75 3.08 -17.18 -12.59
C GLU A 75 3.91 -16.31 -11.66
N PHE A 76 3.32 -15.79 -10.57
CA PHE A 76 4.06 -15.00 -9.58
C PHE A 76 5.19 -15.80 -8.92
N GLU A 77 4.94 -17.05 -8.57
CA GLU A 77 5.96 -17.92 -8.00
C GLU A 77 7.16 -18.09 -8.94
N LYS A 78 6.92 -18.34 -10.22
CA LYS A 78 7.99 -18.45 -11.23
C LYS A 78 8.77 -17.15 -11.39
N LEU A 79 8.07 -16.01 -11.44
CA LEU A 79 8.72 -14.70 -11.58
C LEU A 79 9.53 -14.32 -10.35
N SER A 80 9.06 -14.64 -9.15
CA SER A 80 9.78 -14.37 -7.89
C SER A 80 11.09 -15.16 -7.80
N ARG A 81 11.10 -16.41 -8.25
CA ARG A 81 12.32 -17.26 -8.30
C ARG A 81 13.36 -16.73 -9.28
N THR A 82 12.97 -16.03 -10.33
CA THR A 82 13.86 -15.49 -11.36
C THR A 82 14.23 -14.02 -11.18
N VAL A 83 13.70 -13.36 -10.13
CA VAL A 83 13.92 -11.93 -9.81
C VAL A 83 13.60 -11.00 -10.99
N LYS A 84 12.62 -11.35 -11.82
CA LYS A 84 12.16 -10.55 -12.97
C LYS A 84 11.18 -9.47 -12.53
N ILE A 85 11.69 -8.43 -11.87
CA ILE A 85 10.88 -7.38 -11.22
C ILE A 85 9.92 -6.70 -12.21
N MET A 86 10.38 -6.34 -13.43
CA MET A 86 9.52 -5.70 -14.43
C MET A 86 8.35 -6.59 -14.87
N ASP A 87 8.59 -7.88 -15.07
CA ASP A 87 7.54 -8.83 -15.45
C ASP A 87 6.58 -9.09 -14.28
N THR A 88 7.08 -9.09 -13.05
CA THR A 88 6.26 -9.15 -11.84
C THR A 88 5.31 -7.96 -11.75
N VAL A 89 5.81 -6.73 -11.98
CA VAL A 89 4.95 -5.52 -11.96
C VAL A 89 3.94 -5.53 -13.10
N LYS A 90 4.30 -6.00 -14.30
CA LYS A 90 3.34 -6.19 -15.41
C LYS A 90 2.23 -7.17 -15.03
N LEU A 91 2.59 -8.29 -14.39
CA LEU A 91 1.62 -9.27 -13.90
C LEU A 91 0.69 -8.67 -12.85
N MET A 92 1.23 -7.91 -11.89
CA MET A 92 0.43 -7.18 -10.90
C MET A 92 -0.59 -6.25 -11.56
N LYS A 93 -0.18 -5.47 -12.58
CA LYS A 93 -1.08 -4.57 -13.31
C LYS A 93 -2.13 -5.31 -14.15
N ARG A 94 -1.81 -6.50 -14.65
CA ARG A 94 -2.78 -7.36 -15.34
C ARG A 94 -3.88 -7.84 -14.40
N VAL A 95 -3.50 -8.21 -13.17
CA VAL A 95 -4.43 -8.72 -12.14
C VAL A 95 -5.22 -7.59 -11.50
N VAL A 96 -4.56 -6.45 -11.25
CA VAL A 96 -5.14 -5.25 -10.63
C VAL A 96 -4.93 -4.06 -11.57
N PRO A 97 -5.79 -3.86 -12.60
CA PRO A 97 -5.62 -2.82 -13.61
C PRO A 97 -5.54 -1.38 -13.04
N GLU A 98 -6.19 -1.15 -11.91
CA GLU A 98 -6.17 0.12 -11.17
C GLU A 98 -4.85 0.38 -10.42
N PHE A 99 -3.97 -0.61 -10.32
CA PHE A 99 -2.68 -0.45 -9.64
C PHE A 99 -1.78 0.54 -10.38
N LYS A 100 -1.37 1.60 -9.67
CA LYS A 100 -0.41 2.61 -10.14
C LYS A 100 0.90 2.53 -9.40
N SER A 101 2.02 2.59 -10.14
CA SER A 101 3.38 2.50 -9.58
C SER A 101 3.87 3.86 -9.10
N LYS A 102 3.20 4.45 -8.10
CA LYS A 102 3.53 5.76 -7.55
C LYS A 102 4.95 5.79 -6.98
N ASN A 103 5.65 6.93 -7.11
CA ASN A 103 7.01 7.14 -6.60
C ASN A 103 8.05 6.14 -7.14
N SER A 104 7.83 5.58 -8.32
CA SER A 104 8.75 4.63 -8.94
C SER A 104 8.89 4.88 -10.44
N PRO A 105 9.73 5.84 -10.87
CA PRO A 105 9.89 6.23 -12.27
C PRO A 105 10.15 5.03 -13.20
N LYS A 106 10.86 4.01 -12.70
CA LYS A 106 11.14 2.78 -13.44
C LYS A 106 9.86 2.01 -13.84
N PHE A 107 8.83 2.03 -12.99
CA PHE A 107 7.61 1.25 -13.20
C PHE A 107 6.43 2.09 -13.69
N GLU A 108 6.50 3.42 -13.58
CA GLU A 108 5.48 4.34 -14.09
C GLU A 108 5.31 4.23 -15.60
N VAL A 109 6.35 3.80 -16.33
CA VAL A 109 6.26 3.52 -17.77
C VAL A 109 5.23 2.44 -18.11
N LEU A 110 4.82 1.63 -17.13
CA LEU A 110 3.80 0.59 -17.25
C LEU A 110 2.38 1.09 -16.87
N ASP A 111 2.23 2.35 -16.46
CA ASP A 111 0.95 2.95 -16.02
C ASP A 111 0.14 3.58 -17.17
N ARG A 112 0.56 3.37 -18.41
CA ARG A 112 -0.05 3.91 -19.64
C ARG A 112 -1.24 3.09 -20.09
#